data_558956ba7412085c8e33418f933d28da
#
_entry.id   558956ba7412085c8e33418f933d28da
#
_cell.length_a   1.000
_cell.length_b   1.000
_cell.length_c   1.000
_cell.angle_alpha   90.00
_cell.angle_beta   90.00
_cell.angle_gamma   90.00
#
_symmetry.space_group_name_H-M   'P 1'
#
loop_
_entity.id
_entity.type
_entity.pdbx_description
1 polymer ?
#
loop_
_entity_poly.entity_id
_entity_poly.type
_entity_poly.pdbx_seq_one_letter_code
_entity_poly.pdbx_strand_id
1 'polypeptide(L)'
;MAATYVKTIIVKDMSRFGRNYIEVGLFTESYFPEHDIRFIAVTDLVDSADGENEIIPFKNVMNEMYARDISNKVCSAKRIRGNMGEPLSQPPYGYMKDPQNPKRWVVEPEAAKVVREIFLLYLEGYGLDKIARHLQDKGIKICTSYWQERGIGRGGKKVQPNPYKWKSSTIRQILLRQEYCGDVVNFKTYSKSFKNKKRLMNPEENWKIFKDVHEPIVDRHTYEEVQKLIGFCKRREPLAENGSKSIFCDFLVCAECGHKLWYHVNTRNKNIHYFSCSNYVKDYRGSCQHRHYVRAEAIEQIVTMELKKLAGYLKNNED
;
A
#
# COMPACT_ATOMS: atom_id res chain seq x y z
N MET A 1 -33.22 17.82 -17.04
CA MET A 1 -32.58 16.59 -17.48
C MET A 1 -33.50 15.45 -17.07
N ALA A 2 -34.00 14.66 -18.01
CA ALA A 2 -34.83 13.51 -17.67
C ALA A 2 -33.94 12.46 -17.00
N ALA A 3 -34.24 12.11 -15.76
CA ALA A 3 -33.57 11.02 -15.08
C ALA A 3 -33.91 9.71 -15.81
N THR A 4 -32.90 9.06 -16.37
CA THR A 4 -33.07 7.76 -17.03
C THR A 4 -33.23 6.71 -15.93
N TYR A 5 -34.44 6.29 -15.68
CA TYR A 5 -34.73 5.23 -14.70
C TYR A 5 -34.49 3.86 -15.33
N VAL A 6 -33.70 3.02 -14.66
CA VAL A 6 -33.55 1.62 -15.03
C VAL A 6 -34.86 0.89 -14.69
N LYS A 7 -35.53 0.29 -15.67
CA LYS A 7 -36.75 -0.45 -15.46
C LYS A 7 -36.56 -1.98 -15.48
N THR A 8 -35.51 -2.45 -16.11
CA THR A 8 -35.25 -3.89 -16.22
C THR A 8 -33.75 -4.16 -16.11
N ILE A 9 -33.38 -5.14 -15.31
CA ILE A 9 -32.03 -5.67 -15.18
C ILE A 9 -32.02 -7.11 -15.67
N ILE A 10 -31.16 -7.39 -16.65
CA ILE A 10 -31.00 -8.73 -17.22
C ILE A 10 -29.60 -9.22 -16.95
N VAL A 11 -29.49 -10.39 -16.34
CA VAL A 11 -28.21 -11.06 -16.08
C VAL A 11 -28.20 -12.45 -16.66
N LYS A 12 -27.03 -12.99 -16.95
CA LYS A 12 -26.94 -14.37 -17.44
C LYS A 12 -27.42 -15.36 -16.38
N ASP A 13 -26.93 -15.23 -15.17
CA ASP A 13 -27.23 -16.06 -14.01
C ASP A 13 -27.11 -15.24 -12.72
N MET A 14 -27.67 -15.72 -11.61
CA MET A 14 -27.65 -15.06 -10.31
C MET A 14 -26.21 -14.82 -9.79
N SER A 15 -25.27 -15.70 -10.12
CA SER A 15 -23.87 -15.58 -9.68
C SER A 15 -23.14 -14.39 -10.33
N ARG A 16 -23.65 -13.89 -11.46
CA ARG A 16 -23.13 -12.69 -12.14
C ARG A 16 -23.65 -11.40 -11.52
N PHE A 17 -24.84 -11.43 -10.97
CA PHE A 17 -25.40 -10.28 -10.27
C PHE A 17 -24.66 -10.01 -8.96
N GLY A 18 -24.42 -11.05 -8.14
CA GLY A 18 -23.67 -10.91 -6.91
C GLY A 18 -23.25 -12.23 -6.30
N ARG A 19 -22.22 -12.18 -5.43
CA ARG A 19 -21.72 -13.34 -4.67
C ARG A 19 -22.05 -13.28 -3.18
N ASN A 20 -22.58 -12.17 -2.72
CA ASN A 20 -23.01 -11.98 -1.36
C ASN A 20 -24.53 -12.15 -1.30
N TYR A 21 -25.01 -13.26 -0.76
CA TYR A 21 -26.43 -13.58 -0.74
C TYR A 21 -27.28 -12.54 -0.01
N ILE A 22 -26.71 -11.85 1.01
CA ILE A 22 -27.42 -10.79 1.75
C ILE A 22 -27.68 -9.58 0.84
N GLU A 23 -26.65 -9.13 0.12
CA GLU A 23 -26.79 -7.99 -0.80
C GLU A 23 -27.71 -8.34 -1.98
N VAL A 24 -27.54 -9.52 -2.55
CA VAL A 24 -28.38 -10.00 -3.64
C VAL A 24 -29.83 -10.09 -3.18
N GLY A 25 -30.11 -10.71 -2.02
CA GLY A 25 -31.45 -10.80 -1.43
C GLY A 25 -32.05 -9.41 -1.17
N LEU A 26 -31.31 -8.50 -0.57
CA LEU A 26 -31.77 -7.13 -0.34
C LEU A 26 -32.20 -6.44 -1.64
N PHE A 27 -31.45 -6.62 -2.72
CA PHE A 27 -31.81 -6.02 -4.01
C PHE A 27 -33.02 -6.73 -4.65
N THR A 28 -33.05 -8.06 -4.67
CA THR A 28 -34.08 -8.82 -5.39
C THR A 28 -35.40 -8.89 -4.63
N GLU A 29 -35.37 -8.89 -3.29
CA GLU A 29 -36.54 -9.06 -2.43
C GLU A 29 -37.12 -7.74 -1.90
N SER A 30 -36.32 -6.67 -1.83
CA SER A 30 -36.74 -5.37 -1.31
C SER A 30 -36.59 -4.26 -2.34
N TYR A 31 -35.34 -3.94 -2.73
CA TYR A 31 -35.04 -2.74 -3.50
C TYR A 31 -35.68 -2.73 -4.90
N PHE A 32 -35.63 -3.84 -5.65
CA PHE A 32 -36.20 -3.91 -7.01
C PHE A 32 -37.74 -3.85 -7.00
N PRO A 33 -38.43 -4.59 -6.13
CA PRO A 33 -39.89 -4.45 -6.00
C PRO A 33 -40.31 -3.04 -5.58
N GLU A 34 -39.63 -2.40 -4.62
CA GLU A 34 -39.92 -1.03 -4.18
C GLU A 34 -39.80 0.02 -5.27
N HIS A 35 -38.94 -0.23 -6.28
CA HIS A 35 -38.67 0.70 -7.39
C HIS A 35 -39.25 0.26 -8.73
N ASP A 36 -40.13 -0.74 -8.75
CA ASP A 36 -40.73 -1.31 -9.98
C ASP A 36 -39.66 -1.74 -11.02
N ILE A 37 -38.55 -2.31 -10.55
CA ILE A 37 -37.47 -2.81 -11.40
C ILE A 37 -37.66 -4.31 -11.64
N ARG A 38 -37.89 -4.69 -12.89
CA ARG A 38 -37.94 -6.11 -13.28
C ARG A 38 -36.53 -6.71 -13.31
N PHE A 39 -36.35 -7.87 -12.67
CA PHE A 39 -35.07 -8.58 -12.64
C PHE A 39 -35.20 -9.93 -13.35
N ILE A 40 -34.31 -10.21 -14.31
CA ILE A 40 -34.29 -11.43 -15.10
C ILE A 40 -32.93 -12.10 -15.02
N ALA A 41 -32.85 -13.36 -14.58
CA ALA A 41 -31.67 -14.22 -14.67
C ALA A 41 -31.91 -15.35 -15.65
N VAL A 42 -31.42 -15.22 -16.88
CA VAL A 42 -31.81 -16.06 -18.03
C VAL A 42 -31.52 -17.54 -17.82
N THR A 43 -30.29 -17.89 -17.42
CA THR A 43 -29.91 -19.30 -17.24
C THR A 43 -30.56 -19.93 -16.01
N ASP A 44 -30.92 -19.13 -15.02
CA ASP A 44 -31.56 -19.59 -13.79
C ASP A 44 -33.10 -19.68 -13.91
N LEU A 45 -33.64 -19.24 -15.06
CA LEU A 45 -35.09 -19.17 -15.30
C LEU A 45 -35.81 -18.37 -14.21
N VAL A 46 -35.21 -17.25 -13.80
CA VAL A 46 -35.77 -16.33 -12.80
C VAL A 46 -36.24 -15.06 -13.52
N ASP A 47 -37.53 -14.74 -13.34
CA ASP A 47 -38.09 -13.48 -13.77
C ASP A 47 -38.99 -12.94 -12.65
N SER A 48 -38.71 -11.74 -12.18
CA SER A 48 -39.50 -11.13 -11.10
C SER A 48 -40.91 -10.76 -11.50
N ALA A 49 -41.25 -10.80 -12.81
CA ALA A 49 -42.62 -10.61 -13.29
C ALA A 49 -43.51 -11.85 -13.11
N ASP A 50 -42.91 -13.04 -12.96
CA ASP A 50 -43.63 -14.29 -12.78
C ASP A 50 -44.11 -14.55 -11.32
N GLY A 51 -43.89 -13.57 -10.44
CA GLY A 51 -44.21 -13.63 -9.00
C GLY A 51 -43.04 -14.07 -8.12
N GLU A 52 -43.31 -14.23 -6.81
CA GLU A 52 -42.30 -14.66 -5.85
C GLU A 52 -41.79 -16.07 -6.16
N ASN A 53 -40.52 -16.18 -6.49
CA ASN A 53 -39.89 -17.46 -6.74
C ASN A 53 -39.14 -17.92 -5.46
N GLU A 54 -39.76 -18.82 -4.71
CA GLU A 54 -39.25 -19.37 -3.44
C GLU A 54 -37.86 -20.02 -3.58
N ILE A 55 -37.41 -20.32 -4.80
CA ILE A 55 -36.15 -20.96 -5.09
C ILE A 55 -34.98 -19.94 -5.08
N ILE A 56 -35.25 -18.64 -5.28
CA ILE A 56 -34.19 -17.59 -5.36
C ILE A 56 -33.34 -17.54 -4.10
N PRO A 57 -33.88 -17.46 -2.87
CA PRO A 57 -33.10 -17.45 -1.65
C PRO A 57 -32.22 -18.68 -1.51
N PHE A 58 -32.74 -19.84 -1.87
CA PHE A 58 -31.98 -21.10 -1.83
C PHE A 58 -30.80 -21.09 -2.83
N LYS A 59 -31.03 -20.65 -4.08
CA LYS A 59 -29.95 -20.48 -5.07
C LYS A 59 -28.88 -19.52 -4.58
N ASN A 60 -29.23 -18.41 -3.94
CA ASN A 60 -28.29 -17.45 -3.39
C ASN A 60 -27.40 -18.08 -2.31
N VAL A 61 -27.99 -18.83 -1.38
CA VAL A 61 -27.26 -19.57 -0.34
C VAL A 61 -26.32 -20.61 -0.96
N MET A 62 -26.79 -21.37 -1.94
CA MET A 62 -25.99 -22.38 -2.65
C MET A 62 -24.79 -21.74 -3.36
N ASN A 63 -24.96 -20.60 -4.03
CA ASN A 63 -23.89 -19.87 -4.68
C ASN A 63 -22.83 -19.40 -3.67
N GLU A 64 -23.23 -18.93 -2.49
CA GLU A 64 -22.30 -18.57 -1.43
C GLU A 64 -21.55 -19.79 -0.88
N MET A 65 -22.23 -20.89 -0.63
CA MET A 65 -21.60 -22.14 -0.17
C MET A 65 -20.57 -22.63 -1.19
N TYR A 66 -20.89 -22.59 -2.48
CA TYR A 66 -19.96 -22.94 -3.55
C TYR A 66 -18.73 -22.03 -3.58
N ALA A 67 -18.92 -20.72 -3.47
CA ALA A 67 -17.81 -19.76 -3.39
C ALA A 67 -16.91 -20.00 -2.18
N ARG A 68 -17.50 -20.34 -1.02
CA ARG A 68 -16.79 -20.73 0.22
C ARG A 68 -15.97 -22.00 0.02
N ASP A 69 -16.57 -23.02 -0.57
CA ASP A 69 -15.90 -24.30 -0.84
C ASP A 69 -14.69 -24.13 -1.77
N ILE A 70 -14.85 -23.40 -2.87
CA ILE A 70 -13.73 -23.05 -3.76
C ILE A 70 -12.64 -22.32 -2.99
N SER A 71 -13.00 -21.33 -2.16
CA SER A 71 -12.04 -20.59 -1.36
C SER A 71 -11.26 -21.50 -0.41
N ASN A 72 -11.94 -22.42 0.27
CA ASN A 72 -11.32 -23.39 1.17
C ASN A 72 -10.38 -24.33 0.43
N LYS A 73 -10.77 -24.83 -0.73
CA LYS A 73 -9.94 -25.69 -1.58
C LYS A 73 -8.68 -24.96 -2.05
N VAL A 74 -8.82 -23.71 -2.51
CA VAL A 74 -7.67 -22.87 -2.92
C VAL A 74 -6.74 -22.56 -1.73
N CYS A 75 -7.29 -22.27 -0.54
CA CYS A 75 -6.50 -22.03 0.65
C CYS A 75 -5.75 -23.29 1.11
N SER A 76 -6.40 -24.46 1.07
CA SER A 76 -5.78 -25.74 1.39
C SER A 76 -4.64 -26.07 0.43
N ALA A 77 -4.86 -25.93 -0.88
CA ALA A 77 -3.82 -26.14 -1.90
C ALA A 77 -2.63 -25.19 -1.70
N LYS A 78 -2.88 -23.89 -1.42
CA LYS A 78 -1.82 -22.93 -1.09
C LYS A 78 -1.06 -23.32 0.18
N ARG A 79 -1.75 -23.79 1.21
CA ARG A 79 -1.12 -24.22 2.47
C ARG A 79 -0.19 -25.42 2.24
N ILE A 80 -0.64 -26.41 1.49
CA ILE A 80 0.17 -27.59 1.15
C ILE A 80 1.43 -27.15 0.38
N ARG A 81 1.26 -26.42 -0.72
CA ARG A 81 2.37 -25.93 -1.54
C ARG A 81 3.34 -25.05 -0.75
N GLY A 82 2.82 -24.14 0.05
CA GLY A 82 3.65 -23.24 0.86
C GLY A 82 4.44 -23.97 1.95
N ASN A 83 3.90 -25.05 2.52
CA ASN A 83 4.60 -25.90 3.46
C ASN A 83 5.66 -26.81 2.81
N MET A 84 5.55 -27.04 1.50
CA MET A 84 6.55 -27.76 0.69
C MET A 84 7.70 -26.84 0.20
N GLY A 85 7.69 -25.54 0.56
CA GLY A 85 8.71 -24.60 0.13
C GLY A 85 8.48 -24.01 -1.26
N GLU A 86 7.36 -24.32 -1.94
CA GLU A 86 7.02 -23.64 -3.19
C GLU A 86 6.72 -22.16 -2.92
N PRO A 87 7.28 -21.21 -3.69
CA PRO A 87 6.98 -19.80 -3.52
C PRO A 87 5.53 -19.50 -3.88
N LEU A 88 4.79 -18.97 -2.91
CA LEU A 88 3.38 -18.60 -3.10
C LEU A 88 3.18 -17.21 -3.71
N SER A 89 4.20 -16.37 -3.64
CA SER A 89 4.18 -15.01 -4.18
C SER A 89 4.72 -14.96 -5.61
N GLN A 90 4.50 -13.83 -6.27
CA GLN A 90 5.22 -13.52 -7.50
C GLN A 90 6.70 -13.28 -7.18
N PRO A 91 7.64 -13.65 -8.07
CA PRO A 91 9.07 -13.38 -7.88
C PRO A 91 9.28 -11.87 -7.62
N PRO A 92 10.16 -11.46 -6.70
CA PRO A 92 10.53 -10.05 -6.55
C PRO A 92 11.30 -9.53 -7.77
N TYR A 93 11.52 -8.23 -7.85
CA TYR A 93 12.37 -7.61 -8.88
C TYR A 93 13.79 -8.21 -8.79
N GLY A 94 14.36 -8.59 -9.91
CA GLY A 94 15.63 -9.36 -9.95
C GLY A 94 15.43 -10.86 -10.18
N TYR A 95 14.22 -11.37 -9.97
CA TYR A 95 13.87 -12.76 -10.25
C TYR A 95 12.71 -12.86 -11.23
N MET A 96 12.68 -13.91 -12.00
CA MET A 96 11.57 -14.31 -12.87
C MET A 96 11.16 -15.75 -12.58
N LYS A 97 9.98 -16.14 -13.04
CA LYS A 97 9.59 -17.55 -13.01
C LYS A 97 10.41 -18.32 -14.02
N ASP A 98 10.87 -19.50 -13.62
CA ASP A 98 11.54 -20.42 -14.55
C ASP A 98 10.55 -20.81 -15.66
N PRO A 99 10.92 -20.63 -16.95
CA PRO A 99 10.09 -21.05 -18.07
C PRO A 99 9.77 -22.54 -18.09
N GLN A 100 10.70 -23.38 -17.61
CA GLN A 100 10.53 -24.83 -17.56
C GLN A 100 9.76 -25.29 -16.33
N ASN A 101 9.90 -24.56 -15.19
CA ASN A 101 9.20 -24.87 -13.96
C ASN A 101 8.67 -23.61 -13.27
N PRO A 102 7.42 -23.20 -13.57
CA PRO A 102 6.81 -21.97 -13.00
C PRO A 102 6.73 -21.91 -11.47
N LYS A 103 7.06 -23.01 -10.79
CA LYS A 103 7.12 -23.10 -9.32
C LYS A 103 8.48 -22.67 -8.75
N ARG A 104 9.47 -22.44 -9.61
CA ARG A 104 10.80 -21.97 -9.23
C ARG A 104 11.06 -20.57 -9.73
N TRP A 105 12.00 -19.91 -9.07
CA TRP A 105 12.50 -18.60 -9.48
C TRP A 105 13.91 -18.73 -10.01
N VAL A 106 14.18 -18.01 -11.09
CA VAL A 106 15.51 -17.87 -11.69
C VAL A 106 15.92 -16.40 -11.68
N VAL A 107 17.23 -16.16 -11.62
CA VAL A 107 17.78 -14.81 -11.62
C VAL A 107 17.56 -14.16 -13.00
N GLU A 108 17.06 -12.94 -13.00
CA GLU A 108 17.00 -12.06 -14.17
C GLU A 108 18.24 -11.16 -14.17
N PRO A 109 19.20 -11.36 -15.08
CA PRO A 109 20.55 -10.77 -14.96
C PRO A 109 20.57 -9.25 -14.89
N GLU A 110 19.76 -8.55 -15.71
CA GLU A 110 19.72 -7.10 -15.75
C GLU A 110 19.10 -6.50 -14.48
N ALA A 111 17.96 -7.02 -14.06
CA ALA A 111 17.30 -6.57 -12.85
C ALA A 111 18.10 -6.95 -11.58
N ALA A 112 18.79 -8.08 -11.59
CA ALA A 112 19.65 -8.51 -10.50
C ALA A 112 20.85 -7.57 -10.29
N LYS A 113 21.45 -7.04 -11.37
CA LYS A 113 22.51 -6.01 -11.27
C LYS A 113 22.04 -4.79 -10.51
N VAL A 114 20.83 -4.33 -10.80
CA VAL A 114 20.24 -3.17 -10.11
C VAL A 114 20.00 -3.47 -8.63
N VAL A 115 19.53 -4.68 -8.29
CA VAL A 115 19.35 -5.08 -6.89
C VAL A 115 20.69 -5.08 -6.16
N ARG A 116 21.73 -5.69 -6.72
CA ARG A 116 23.09 -5.67 -6.13
C ARG A 116 23.60 -4.24 -5.93
N GLU A 117 23.42 -3.37 -6.91
CA GLU A 117 23.82 -1.95 -6.82
C GLU A 117 23.08 -1.23 -5.67
N ILE A 118 21.79 -1.47 -5.48
CA ILE A 118 21.02 -0.91 -4.36
C ILE A 118 21.60 -1.32 -3.01
N PHE A 119 21.96 -2.61 -2.85
CA PHE A 119 22.56 -3.11 -1.62
C PHE A 119 23.94 -2.51 -1.36
N LEU A 120 24.81 -2.43 -2.37
CA LEU A 120 26.14 -1.83 -2.26
C LEU A 120 26.07 -0.35 -1.90
N LEU A 121 25.28 0.44 -2.61
CA LEU A 121 25.11 1.87 -2.31
C LEU A 121 24.61 2.09 -0.87
N TYR A 122 23.74 1.21 -0.37
CA TYR A 122 23.26 1.32 1.00
C TYR A 122 24.34 1.02 2.02
N LEU A 123 25.22 0.03 1.79
CA LEU A 123 26.40 -0.26 2.60
C LEU A 123 27.43 0.88 2.58
N GLU A 124 27.58 1.56 1.44
CA GLU A 124 28.41 2.77 1.30
C GLU A 124 27.84 4.00 2.07
N GLY A 125 26.67 3.85 2.72
CA GLY A 125 26.05 4.91 3.53
C GLY A 125 25.12 5.84 2.76
N TYR A 126 24.74 5.51 1.53
CA TYR A 126 23.75 6.31 0.80
C TYR A 126 22.36 6.13 1.42
N GLY A 127 21.69 7.25 1.70
CA GLY A 127 20.30 7.24 2.13
C GLY A 127 19.34 6.81 1.01
N LEU A 128 18.18 6.26 1.39
CA LEU A 128 17.19 5.71 0.44
C LEU A 128 16.79 6.67 -0.69
N ASP A 129 16.66 7.97 -0.38
CA ASP A 129 16.31 9.00 -1.37
C ASP A 129 17.47 9.31 -2.32
N LYS A 130 18.72 9.23 -1.84
CA LYS A 130 19.91 9.38 -2.69
C LYS A 130 20.04 8.20 -3.65
N ILE A 131 19.81 6.97 -3.18
CA ILE A 131 19.81 5.78 -4.03
C ILE A 131 18.72 5.89 -5.10
N ALA A 132 17.51 6.31 -4.72
CA ALA A 132 16.41 6.50 -5.67
C ALA A 132 16.76 7.51 -6.79
N ARG A 133 17.40 8.64 -6.44
CA ARG A 133 17.90 9.64 -7.42
C ARG A 133 19.01 9.07 -8.29
N HIS A 134 19.97 8.40 -7.70
CA HIS A 134 21.08 7.78 -8.44
C HIS A 134 20.57 6.81 -9.54
N LEU A 135 19.60 5.95 -9.22
CA LEU A 135 18.99 5.06 -10.20
C LEU A 135 18.20 5.82 -11.27
N GLN A 136 17.53 6.91 -10.89
CA GLN A 136 16.80 7.78 -11.82
C GLN A 136 17.76 8.49 -12.78
N ASP A 137 18.87 9.05 -12.27
CA ASP A 137 19.87 9.77 -13.06
C ASP A 137 20.60 8.84 -14.03
N LYS A 138 20.78 7.57 -13.66
CA LYS A 138 21.26 6.51 -14.56
C LYS A 138 20.23 6.04 -15.61
N GLY A 139 19.01 6.56 -15.59
CA GLY A 139 17.95 6.13 -16.51
C GLY A 139 17.49 4.68 -16.29
N ILE A 140 17.60 4.16 -15.07
CA ILE A 140 17.16 2.80 -14.73
C ILE A 140 15.65 2.83 -14.47
N LYS A 141 14.91 1.99 -15.22
CA LYS A 141 13.45 1.89 -15.08
C LYS A 141 13.03 1.30 -13.76
N ILE A 142 11.95 1.82 -13.20
CA ILE A 142 11.34 1.25 -11.98
C ILE A 142 10.83 -0.18 -12.25
N CYS A 143 10.73 -0.97 -11.19
CA CYS A 143 10.36 -2.39 -11.26
C CYS A 143 9.10 -2.66 -12.10
N THR A 144 8.05 -1.84 -11.97
CA THR A 144 6.79 -2.00 -12.70
C THR A 144 6.96 -1.76 -14.20
N SER A 145 7.64 -0.67 -14.58
CA SER A 145 7.87 -0.33 -15.99
C SER A 145 8.80 -1.33 -16.68
N TYR A 146 9.82 -1.82 -15.97
CA TYR A 146 10.72 -2.86 -16.47
C TYR A 146 9.96 -4.14 -16.86
N TRP A 147 9.03 -4.58 -16.00
CA TRP A 147 8.25 -5.79 -16.28
C TRP A 147 7.15 -5.57 -17.32
N GLN A 148 6.56 -4.37 -17.37
CA GLN A 148 5.55 -4.04 -18.38
C GLN A 148 6.09 -4.11 -19.81
N GLU A 149 7.30 -3.61 -20.04
CA GLU A 149 7.95 -3.71 -21.35
C GLU A 149 8.21 -5.14 -21.81
N ARG A 150 8.46 -6.04 -20.87
CA ARG A 150 8.69 -7.47 -21.16
C ARG A 150 7.40 -8.27 -21.22
N GLY A 151 6.23 -7.61 -21.24
CA GLY A 151 4.93 -8.26 -21.31
C GLY A 151 4.56 -9.07 -20.06
N ILE A 152 5.33 -8.93 -18.98
CA ILE A 152 5.07 -9.63 -17.73
C ILE A 152 4.11 -8.75 -16.92
N GLY A 153 2.85 -9.15 -16.82
CA GLY A 153 1.74 -8.40 -16.21
C GLY A 153 1.86 -8.19 -14.70
N ARG A 154 3.00 -7.66 -14.25
CA ARG A 154 3.24 -7.26 -12.87
C ARG A 154 2.98 -5.77 -12.72
N GLY A 155 2.09 -5.38 -11.82
CA GLY A 155 1.88 -3.98 -11.48
C GLY A 155 0.70 -3.28 -12.12
N GLY A 156 -0.24 -4.03 -12.71
CA GLY A 156 -1.48 -3.49 -13.26
C GLY A 156 -1.34 -2.86 -14.65
N LYS A 157 -2.48 -2.52 -15.25
CA LYS A 157 -2.56 -1.97 -16.62
C LYS A 157 -2.21 -0.47 -16.71
N LYS A 158 -1.97 0.21 -15.59
CA LYS A 158 -1.67 1.64 -15.58
C LYS A 158 -0.21 1.89 -15.97
N VAL A 159 -0.03 2.57 -17.08
CA VAL A 159 1.27 3.10 -17.50
C VAL A 159 1.71 4.15 -16.48
N GLN A 160 2.94 4.03 -15.97
CA GLN A 160 3.48 5.02 -15.05
C GLN A 160 3.85 6.30 -15.82
N PRO A 161 3.43 7.50 -15.34
CA PRO A 161 3.74 8.76 -16.01
C PRO A 161 5.25 9.01 -16.16
N ASN A 162 6.04 8.56 -15.20
CA ASN A 162 7.50 8.61 -15.25
C ASN A 162 8.07 7.22 -14.91
N PRO A 163 8.57 6.47 -15.91
CA PRO A 163 9.08 5.12 -15.74
C PRO A 163 10.42 5.06 -14.99
N TYR A 164 11.07 6.19 -14.74
CA TYR A 164 12.38 6.28 -14.07
C TYR A 164 12.29 6.81 -12.63
N LYS A 165 11.12 7.26 -12.19
CA LYS A 165 10.95 7.87 -10.86
C LYS A 165 10.90 6.81 -9.76
N TRP A 166 12.07 6.42 -9.26
CA TRP A 166 12.19 5.52 -8.10
C TRP A 166 11.68 6.20 -6.82
N LYS A 167 11.06 5.41 -5.95
CA LYS A 167 10.60 5.85 -4.63
C LYS A 167 11.48 5.23 -3.55
N SER A 168 11.84 6.01 -2.54
CA SER A 168 12.57 5.51 -1.36
C SER A 168 11.87 4.35 -0.66
N SER A 169 10.52 4.32 -0.68
CA SER A 169 9.74 3.20 -0.17
C SER A 169 9.97 1.90 -0.96
N THR A 170 10.16 1.97 -2.29
CA THR A 170 10.49 0.80 -3.12
C THR A 170 11.89 0.30 -2.83
N ILE A 171 12.88 1.21 -2.71
CA ILE A 171 14.25 0.85 -2.32
C ILE A 171 14.25 0.15 -0.95
N ARG A 172 13.53 0.73 0.04
CA ARG A 172 13.40 0.11 1.36
C ARG A 172 12.77 -1.29 1.29
N GLN A 173 11.74 -1.48 0.48
CA GLN A 173 11.12 -2.80 0.30
C GLN A 173 12.09 -3.81 -0.33
N ILE A 174 12.94 -3.39 -1.27
CA ILE A 174 13.98 -4.25 -1.85
C ILE A 174 14.97 -4.67 -0.76
N LEU A 175 15.52 -3.73 0.00
CA LEU A 175 16.51 -4.01 1.05
C LEU A 175 15.98 -4.92 2.18
N LEU A 176 14.67 -4.89 2.46
CA LEU A 176 14.04 -5.72 3.51
C LEU A 176 13.67 -7.14 3.06
N ARG A 177 13.85 -7.48 1.78
CA ARG A 177 13.43 -8.79 1.27
C ARG A 177 14.50 -9.85 1.45
N GLN A 178 14.25 -10.79 2.35
CA GLN A 178 15.12 -11.95 2.59
C GLN A 178 15.19 -12.88 1.37
N GLU A 179 14.22 -12.82 0.48
CA GLU A 179 14.20 -13.62 -0.74
C GLU A 179 15.43 -13.38 -1.63
N TYR A 180 16.13 -12.25 -1.50
CA TYR A 180 17.36 -11.99 -2.25
C TYR A 180 18.55 -12.84 -1.83
N CYS A 181 18.48 -13.46 -0.63
CA CYS A 181 19.49 -14.44 -0.16
C CYS A 181 19.25 -15.87 -0.68
N GLY A 182 18.30 -16.07 -1.59
CA GLY A 182 17.94 -17.40 -2.07
C GLY A 182 16.82 -18.07 -1.26
N ASP A 183 16.24 -17.37 -0.28
CA ASP A 183 15.23 -17.92 0.62
C ASP A 183 13.82 -17.73 0.04
N VAL A 184 12.93 -18.67 0.33
CA VAL A 184 11.49 -18.53 0.10
C VAL A 184 10.79 -18.25 1.43
N VAL A 185 10.07 -17.13 1.50
CA VAL A 185 9.30 -16.74 2.70
C VAL A 185 7.81 -16.76 2.39
N ASN A 186 7.12 -17.73 2.94
CA ASN A 186 5.69 -17.93 2.74
C ASN A 186 4.88 -17.46 3.95
N PHE A 187 3.57 -17.24 3.74
CA PHE A 187 2.58 -16.88 4.78
C PHE A 187 2.83 -15.55 5.48
N LYS A 188 3.50 -14.59 4.84
CA LYS A 188 3.68 -13.23 5.37
C LYS A 188 2.35 -12.50 5.60
N THR A 189 1.31 -12.86 4.85
CA THR A 189 -0.02 -12.23 4.95
C THR A 189 -1.13 -13.26 4.92
N TYR A 190 -2.26 -12.93 5.56
CA TYR A 190 -3.48 -13.73 5.55
C TYR A 190 -4.72 -12.86 5.35
N SER A 191 -5.84 -13.48 5.02
CA SER A 191 -7.16 -12.85 4.97
C SER A 191 -8.07 -13.53 6.01
N LYS A 192 -8.87 -12.74 6.74
CA LYS A 192 -9.76 -13.27 7.78
C LYS A 192 -10.87 -14.15 7.22
N SER A 193 -11.38 -13.82 6.03
CA SER A 193 -12.46 -14.57 5.38
C SER A 193 -12.39 -14.44 3.86
N PHE A 194 -13.13 -15.29 3.16
CA PHE A 194 -13.26 -15.20 1.69
C PHE A 194 -14.01 -13.95 1.23
N LYS A 195 -14.89 -13.40 2.05
CA LYS A 195 -15.63 -12.14 1.80
C LYS A 195 -14.75 -10.92 2.00
N ASN A 196 -13.87 -10.95 3.00
CA ASN A 196 -12.99 -9.81 3.32
C ASN A 196 -11.65 -9.93 2.60
N LYS A 197 -11.48 -9.17 1.52
CA LYS A 197 -10.26 -9.16 0.70
C LYS A 197 -9.07 -8.42 1.35
N LYS A 198 -9.28 -7.77 2.50
CA LYS A 198 -8.21 -7.06 3.21
C LYS A 198 -7.16 -8.06 3.69
N ARG A 199 -5.92 -7.87 3.22
CA ARG A 199 -4.77 -8.64 3.68
C ARG A 199 -4.22 -8.04 4.96
N LEU A 200 -4.01 -8.88 5.96
CA LEU A 200 -3.38 -8.55 7.22
C LEU A 200 -1.98 -9.17 7.26
N MET A 201 -1.04 -8.49 7.92
CA MET A 201 0.28 -9.06 8.18
C MET A 201 0.15 -10.20 9.19
N ASN A 202 0.85 -11.27 8.91
CA ASN A 202 0.97 -12.39 9.85
C ASN A 202 2.18 -12.12 10.76
N PRO A 203 2.11 -12.43 12.06
CA PRO A 203 3.29 -12.40 12.92
C PRO A 203 4.44 -13.22 12.34
N GLU A 204 5.67 -12.79 12.54
CA GLU A 204 6.86 -13.43 11.94
C GLU A 204 7.02 -14.88 12.37
N GLU A 205 6.57 -15.23 13.58
CA GLU A 205 6.54 -16.59 14.10
C GLU A 205 5.74 -17.57 13.22
N ASN A 206 4.76 -17.08 12.51
CA ASN A 206 3.90 -17.85 11.61
C ASN A 206 4.43 -17.90 10.16
N TRP A 207 5.53 -17.23 9.88
CA TRP A 207 6.14 -17.28 8.55
C TRP A 207 6.85 -18.63 8.39
N LYS A 208 6.80 -19.18 7.18
CA LYS A 208 7.58 -20.36 6.83
C LYS A 208 8.71 -19.92 5.91
N ILE A 209 9.94 -20.07 6.43
CA ILE A 209 11.16 -19.68 5.74
C ILE A 209 11.87 -20.95 5.30
N PHE A 210 12.12 -21.08 4.01
CA PHE A 210 12.91 -22.15 3.41
C PHE A 210 14.17 -21.52 2.86
N LYS A 211 15.31 -21.93 3.39
CA LYS A 211 16.62 -21.39 3.01
C LYS A 211 17.14 -22.02 1.73
N ASP A 212 17.87 -21.22 0.93
CA ASP A 212 18.66 -21.66 -0.21
C ASP A 212 17.85 -22.45 -1.27
N VAL A 213 16.61 -22.02 -1.54
CA VAL A 213 15.70 -22.66 -2.50
C VAL A 213 16.00 -22.25 -3.95
N HIS A 214 16.57 -21.07 -4.14
CA HIS A 214 16.91 -20.52 -5.44
C HIS A 214 18.26 -19.78 -5.40
N GLU A 215 18.83 -19.48 -6.55
CA GLU A 215 20.11 -18.79 -6.66
C GLU A 215 20.03 -17.40 -5.98
N PRO A 216 20.95 -17.07 -5.05
CA PRO A 216 20.95 -15.78 -4.37
C PRO A 216 21.42 -14.65 -5.29
N ILE A 217 20.77 -13.49 -5.26
CA ILE A 217 21.26 -12.25 -5.90
C ILE A 217 22.26 -11.53 -5.00
N VAL A 218 22.05 -11.61 -3.70
CA VAL A 218 22.87 -10.99 -2.66
C VAL A 218 23.26 -12.07 -1.67
N ASP A 219 24.54 -12.11 -1.27
CA ASP A 219 24.99 -13.03 -0.24
C ASP A 219 24.38 -12.72 1.11
N ARG A 220 24.28 -13.71 1.97
CA ARG A 220 23.63 -13.61 3.28
C ARG A 220 24.31 -12.62 4.21
N HIS A 221 25.63 -12.54 4.17
CA HIS A 221 26.39 -11.62 4.99
C HIS A 221 26.06 -10.15 4.63
N THR A 222 26.09 -9.81 3.35
CA THR A 222 25.70 -8.48 2.84
C THR A 222 24.27 -8.13 3.23
N TYR A 223 23.34 -9.07 3.15
CA TYR A 223 21.95 -8.85 3.57
C TYR A 223 21.87 -8.55 5.08
N GLU A 224 22.52 -9.35 5.92
CA GLU A 224 22.51 -9.17 7.38
C GLU A 224 23.13 -7.84 7.81
N GLU A 225 24.22 -7.42 7.20
CA GLU A 225 24.83 -6.10 7.44
C GLU A 225 23.84 -4.97 7.10
N VAL A 226 23.14 -5.07 5.97
CA VAL A 226 22.11 -4.11 5.58
C VAL A 226 20.96 -4.10 6.60
N GLN A 227 20.51 -5.26 7.11
CA GLN A 227 19.45 -5.31 8.13
C GLN A 227 19.88 -4.64 9.43
N LYS A 228 21.13 -4.84 9.89
CA LYS A 228 21.70 -4.13 11.05
C LYS A 228 21.64 -2.61 10.84
N LEU A 229 22.09 -2.12 9.68
CA LEU A 229 22.06 -0.69 9.35
C LEU A 229 20.63 -0.13 9.31
N ILE A 230 19.67 -0.84 8.72
CA ILE A 230 18.26 -0.42 8.69
C ILE A 230 17.69 -0.35 10.12
N GLY A 231 18.05 -1.28 10.99
CA GLY A 231 17.65 -1.30 12.40
C GLY A 231 18.19 -0.10 13.18
N PHE A 232 19.43 0.33 12.91
CA PHE A 232 20.03 1.52 13.50
C PHE A 232 19.47 2.83 12.93
N CYS A 233 19.05 2.85 11.68
CA CYS A 233 18.44 4.01 11.02
C CYS A 233 16.97 4.21 11.40
N LYS A 234 16.58 4.00 12.66
CA LYS A 234 15.35 4.61 13.16
C LYS A 234 15.50 6.12 12.94
N ARG A 235 14.59 6.71 12.14
CA ARG A 235 14.52 8.17 12.03
C ARG A 235 14.49 8.71 13.45
N ARG A 236 15.59 9.33 13.88
CA ARG A 236 15.55 10.16 15.07
C ARG A 236 14.57 11.26 14.71
N GLU A 237 13.42 11.26 15.36
CA GLU A 237 12.53 12.40 15.27
C GLU A 237 13.36 13.62 15.70
N PRO A 238 13.32 14.73 14.95
CA PRO A 238 14.05 15.92 15.36
C PRO A 238 13.51 16.34 16.73
N LEU A 239 14.33 16.16 17.74
CA LEU A 239 14.05 16.59 19.09
C LEU A 239 14.83 17.91 19.31
N ALA A 240 14.24 18.84 20.05
CA ALA A 240 14.95 19.97 20.60
C ALA A 240 16.10 19.47 21.51
N GLU A 241 17.08 20.32 21.87
CA GLU A 241 18.22 19.90 22.72
C GLU A 241 17.79 19.33 24.07
N ASN A 242 16.64 19.75 24.59
CA ASN A 242 16.02 19.21 25.80
C ASN A 242 15.23 17.90 25.58
N GLY A 243 15.28 17.30 24.40
CA GLY A 243 14.55 16.06 24.05
C GLY A 243 13.06 16.24 23.80
N SER A 244 12.51 17.47 23.81
CA SER A 244 11.09 17.75 23.60
C SER A 244 10.77 18.05 22.13
N LYS A 245 9.58 17.67 21.69
CA LYS A 245 8.96 18.17 20.46
C LYS A 245 8.34 19.53 20.74
N SER A 246 8.27 20.41 19.72
CA SER A 246 7.45 21.62 19.84
C SER A 246 5.99 21.25 20.11
N ILE A 247 5.37 21.98 21.04
CA ILE A 247 3.94 21.82 21.38
C ILE A 247 3.02 22.08 20.19
N PHE A 248 3.50 22.77 19.15
CA PHE A 248 2.74 23.09 17.93
C PHE A 248 2.84 22.00 16.84
N CYS A 249 3.57 20.90 17.10
CA CYS A 249 3.59 19.78 16.19
C CYS A 249 2.18 19.24 15.98
N ASP A 250 1.83 18.96 14.71
CA ASP A 250 0.52 18.47 14.27
C ASP A 250 -0.64 19.48 14.25
N PHE A 251 -0.50 20.66 14.85
CA PHE A 251 -1.53 21.70 14.84
C PHE A 251 -1.41 22.68 13.65
N LEU A 252 -0.22 22.84 13.11
CA LEU A 252 0.05 23.83 12.07
C LEU A 252 -0.23 23.26 10.67
N VAL A 253 -0.95 24.04 9.86
CA VAL A 253 -1.26 23.71 8.47
C VAL A 253 -0.80 24.84 7.53
N CYS A 254 -0.49 24.48 6.29
CA CYS A 254 -0.11 25.44 5.26
C CYS A 254 -1.34 26.16 4.74
N ALA A 255 -1.33 27.50 4.71
CA ALA A 255 -2.45 28.32 4.25
C ALA A 255 -2.78 28.11 2.76
N GLU A 256 -1.80 27.77 1.92
CA GLU A 256 -2.04 27.55 0.48
C GLU A 256 -2.60 26.15 0.19
N CYS A 257 -2.00 25.09 0.74
CA CYS A 257 -2.33 23.73 0.33
C CYS A 257 -3.04 22.90 1.42
N GLY A 258 -3.28 23.44 2.61
CA GLY A 258 -3.94 22.75 3.72
C GLY A 258 -3.16 21.58 4.35
N HIS A 259 -1.95 21.28 3.85
CA HIS A 259 -1.16 20.18 4.40
C HIS A 259 -0.44 20.60 5.69
N LYS A 260 -0.21 19.63 6.59
CA LYS A 260 0.51 19.84 7.84
C LYS A 260 1.89 20.42 7.62
N LEU A 261 2.33 21.31 8.51
CA LEU A 261 3.71 21.75 8.56
C LEU A 261 4.53 20.76 9.40
N TRP A 262 5.74 20.47 8.92
CA TRP A 262 6.70 19.60 9.60
C TRP A 262 7.71 20.40 10.39
N TYR A 263 7.96 19.97 11.62
CA TYR A 263 8.96 20.53 12.50
C TYR A 263 10.36 20.07 12.08
N HIS A 264 11.30 21.01 12.05
CA HIS A 264 12.69 20.77 11.70
C HIS A 264 13.62 21.48 12.68
N VAL A 265 14.76 20.87 12.95
CA VAL A 265 15.89 21.45 13.64
C VAL A 265 16.97 21.75 12.60
N ASN A 266 17.57 22.94 12.62
CA ASN A 266 18.60 23.29 11.67
C ASN A 266 19.86 22.42 11.93
N THR A 267 20.41 21.83 10.86
CA THR A 267 21.56 20.93 10.97
C THR A 267 22.87 21.65 11.35
N ARG A 268 23.00 22.94 10.98
CA ARG A 268 24.21 23.76 11.27
C ARG A 268 24.11 24.47 12.63
N ASN A 269 22.92 24.91 12.99
CA ASN A 269 22.66 25.56 14.27
C ASN A 269 21.44 24.93 14.93
N LYS A 270 21.68 24.06 15.91
CA LYS A 270 20.64 23.27 16.58
C LYS A 270 19.65 24.12 17.39
N ASN A 271 19.99 25.38 17.68
CA ASN A 271 19.09 26.31 18.38
C ASN A 271 18.04 26.92 17.45
N ILE A 272 18.16 26.72 16.13
CA ILE A 272 17.18 27.23 15.16
C ILE A 272 16.17 26.12 14.84
N HIS A 273 14.94 26.35 15.25
CA HIS A 273 13.82 25.46 15.00
C HIS A 273 12.83 26.15 14.04
N TYR A 274 12.27 25.37 13.11
CA TYR A 274 11.31 25.91 12.14
C TYR A 274 10.32 24.85 11.65
N PHE A 275 9.18 25.33 11.19
CA PHE A 275 8.19 24.52 10.51
C PHE A 275 8.21 24.77 9.00
N SER A 276 8.03 23.73 8.20
CA SER A 276 7.91 23.86 6.75
C SER A 276 6.80 23.01 6.17
N CYS A 277 6.24 23.45 5.04
CA CYS A 277 5.15 22.74 4.40
C CYS A 277 5.57 21.32 3.98
N SER A 278 4.85 20.31 4.47
CA SER A 278 5.14 18.90 4.16
C SER A 278 4.95 18.56 2.69
N ASN A 279 4.04 19.24 2.00
CA ASN A 279 3.75 19.01 0.59
C ASN A 279 4.84 19.60 -0.32
N TYR A 280 5.42 20.72 0.03
CA TYR A 280 6.57 21.30 -0.66
C TYR A 280 7.84 20.45 -0.45
N VAL A 281 8.08 19.93 0.76
CA VAL A 281 9.27 19.13 1.09
C VAL A 281 9.23 17.73 0.46
N LYS A 282 8.04 17.12 0.38
CA LYS A 282 7.87 15.75 -0.17
C LYS A 282 7.99 15.69 -1.68
N ASP A 283 7.51 16.71 -2.35
CA ASP A 283 7.45 16.74 -3.80
C ASP A 283 7.98 18.08 -4.29
N TYR A 284 9.16 18.09 -4.90
CA TYR A 284 9.68 19.26 -5.60
C TYR A 284 8.72 19.83 -6.67
N ARG A 285 7.56 19.21 -6.86
CA ARG A 285 6.48 19.58 -7.78
C ARG A 285 5.09 19.33 -7.17
N GLY A 286 4.97 19.43 -5.84
CA GLY A 286 3.68 19.32 -5.16
C GLY A 286 2.75 20.49 -5.49
N SER A 287 1.50 20.41 -5.06
CA SER A 287 0.50 21.47 -5.24
C SER A 287 0.85 22.78 -4.52
N CYS A 288 1.87 22.80 -3.66
CA CYS A 288 2.39 23.99 -3.00
C CYS A 288 3.53 24.58 -3.83
N GLN A 289 3.29 25.72 -4.46
CA GLN A 289 4.23 26.32 -5.43
C GLN A 289 5.40 27.04 -4.76
N HIS A 290 5.26 27.48 -3.50
CA HIS A 290 6.25 28.24 -2.79
C HIS A 290 6.77 27.53 -1.54
N ARG A 291 8.02 27.83 -1.16
CA ARG A 291 8.64 27.31 0.05
C ARG A 291 8.09 28.07 1.28
N HIS A 292 7.11 27.50 1.95
CA HIS A 292 6.61 28.06 3.21
C HIS A 292 7.39 27.50 4.38
N TYR A 293 8.01 28.36 5.15
CA TYR A 293 8.59 28.02 6.44
C TYR A 293 8.39 29.17 7.44
N VAL A 294 8.28 28.83 8.70
CA VAL A 294 8.16 29.77 9.80
C VAL A 294 9.01 29.32 10.97
N ARG A 295 9.68 30.23 11.65
CA ARG A 295 10.47 29.92 12.86
C ARG A 295 9.51 29.53 14.01
N ALA A 296 9.91 28.53 14.81
CA ALA A 296 9.13 28.08 15.95
C ALA A 296 8.94 29.20 16.99
N GLU A 297 10.01 29.96 17.25
CA GLU A 297 9.99 31.14 18.14
C GLU A 297 8.93 32.18 17.74
N ALA A 298 8.77 32.45 16.44
CA ALA A 298 7.79 33.40 15.95
C ALA A 298 6.35 32.93 16.24
N ILE A 299 6.10 31.64 16.11
CA ILE A 299 4.79 31.05 16.43
C ILE A 299 4.52 31.16 17.94
N GLU A 300 5.52 30.83 18.76
CA GLU A 300 5.42 30.93 20.23
C GLU A 300 5.12 32.37 20.68
N GLN A 301 5.77 33.36 20.09
CA GLN A 301 5.53 34.76 20.36
C GLN A 301 4.11 35.18 19.98
N ILE A 302 3.64 34.82 18.78
CA ILE A 302 2.29 35.14 18.30
C ILE A 302 1.23 34.53 19.21
N VAL A 303 1.35 33.25 19.51
CA VAL A 303 0.37 32.54 20.36
C VAL A 303 0.37 33.10 21.77
N THR A 304 1.56 33.39 22.34
CA THR A 304 1.68 33.98 23.68
C THR A 304 1.03 35.36 23.72
N MET A 305 1.21 36.15 22.65
CA MET A 305 0.60 37.47 22.56
C MET A 305 -0.93 37.42 22.52
N GLU A 306 -1.47 36.49 21.71
CA GLU A 306 -2.92 36.31 21.61
C GLU A 306 -3.53 35.75 22.91
N LEU A 307 -2.84 34.83 23.59
CA LEU A 307 -3.28 34.32 24.89
C LEU A 307 -3.29 35.43 25.97
N LYS A 308 -2.28 36.31 25.97
CA LYS A 308 -2.25 37.47 26.88
C LYS A 308 -3.40 38.45 26.62
N LYS A 309 -3.74 38.70 25.35
CA LYS A 309 -4.91 39.54 24.99
C LYS A 309 -6.21 38.91 25.48
N LEU A 310 -6.40 37.61 25.26
CA LEU A 310 -7.57 36.87 25.72
C LEU A 310 -7.68 36.90 27.27
N ALA A 311 -6.58 36.65 27.97
CA ALA A 311 -6.54 36.71 29.42
C ALA A 311 -6.87 38.12 29.97
N GLY A 312 -6.39 39.17 29.30
CA GLY A 312 -6.73 40.55 29.61
C GLY A 312 -8.22 40.87 29.38
N TYR A 313 -8.77 40.34 28.26
CA TYR A 313 -10.19 40.50 27.96
C TYR A 313 -11.10 39.79 28.99
N LEU A 314 -10.73 38.58 29.42
CA LEU A 314 -11.49 37.85 30.45
C LEU A 314 -11.45 38.54 31.80
N LYS A 315 -10.28 39.09 32.24
CA LYS A 315 -10.17 39.86 33.49
C LYS A 315 -11.01 41.12 33.50
N ASN A 316 -11.20 41.76 32.35
CA ASN A 316 -11.98 43.01 32.25
C ASN A 316 -13.48 42.74 32.10
N ASN A 317 -13.93 41.50 31.92
CA ASN A 317 -15.35 41.13 31.77
C ASN A 317 -15.83 40.12 32.84
N GLU A 318 -15.12 40.00 33.97
CA GLU A 318 -15.55 39.25 35.16
C GLU A 318 -16.31 40.09 36.18
N ASP A 319 -16.78 41.34 35.83
CA ASP A 319 -17.67 42.17 36.63
C ASP A 319 -19.13 42.07 36.16
#